data_a4830da5866d76b982809edeaa57caed
#
_entry.id   a4830da5866d76b982809edeaa57caed
#
_cell.length_a   1.000
_cell.length_b   1.000
_cell.length_c   1.000
_cell.angle_alpha   90.00
_cell.angle_beta   90.00
_cell.angle_gamma   90.00
#
_symmetry.space_group_name_H-M   'P 1'
#
loop_
_entity.id
_entity.type
_entity.pdbx_description
1 polymer ?
#
loop_
_entity_poly.entity_id
_entity_poly.type
_entity_poly.pdbx_seq_one_letter_code
_entity_poly.pdbx_strand_id
1 'polypeptide(L)'
;MAASFLNSSRSTLFRRCTRIPTHLPALCSRQFSVTPKRKLMQTEGFSDDQMSVREAISKICSNFPDEYWAERDESGEYPHELHAALAKDGWIGVALPEELGGAGLGISEATMMLHTIAESGAGIAGAQSIHANVYATQPVAKFASPEQRQRMLSKLISGEARTCFGVTEPNTGLETNKLRTFAKRDGDSYLVSGQKIWISSAQVATKMILLARTEAGISLFFIDFDKTKQGLELRKIKKMGGRAVDANEVFFDNYRIPADSLIGNEGDGFKMVLHGLNAERCLLAGEALGLGYAALKRATNYARERVVFGRPIGMNQGIQHPLASAYMNLEAAKHATYHATRLYDRSRSDPSITCTAVGVACNSAKYLAAEASFKACETAVLSHGGMGYAQEYHVERYMRECFVPRIAPVSREMILNFVGEKALGLPKSY
;
A
#
# COMPACT_ATOMS: atom_id res chain seq x y z
N MET A 1 9.02 70.79 8.30
CA MET A 1 8.70 71.62 9.50
C MET A 1 8.51 70.60 10.60
N ALA A 2 9.52 70.39 11.36
CA ALA A 2 9.85 70.96 12.65
C ALA A 2 8.92 70.33 13.72
N ALA A 3 9.47 69.48 14.50
CA ALA A 3 10.28 69.56 15.72
C ALA A 3 9.38 69.53 16.98
N SER A 4 9.58 68.49 17.75
CA SER A 4 10.31 68.40 19.03
C SER A 4 9.58 69.01 20.25
N PHE A 5 9.62 68.22 21.32
CA PHE A 5 9.97 68.52 22.73
C PHE A 5 9.63 67.32 23.59
N LEU A 6 10.53 66.50 24.05
CA LEU A 6 11.47 66.51 25.15
C LEU A 6 10.83 66.74 26.56
N ASN A 7 10.98 65.74 27.32
CA ASN A 7 11.61 65.56 28.63
C ASN A 7 10.79 65.64 29.94
N SER A 8 11.15 64.68 30.70
CA SER A 8 11.38 64.60 32.20
C SER A 8 10.12 64.35 33.05
N SER A 9 10.13 63.45 34.00
CA SER A 9 11.10 63.22 35.08
C SER A 9 10.77 61.95 35.89
N ARG A 10 11.81 61.39 36.42
CA ARG A 10 11.91 60.33 37.41
C ARG A 10 11.08 60.59 38.69
N SER A 11 10.52 59.49 39.30
CA SER A 11 10.83 59.20 40.72
C SER A 11 10.23 57.85 41.15
N THR A 12 11.08 56.93 41.46
CA THR A 12 11.22 56.05 42.62
C THR A 12 10.01 55.93 43.54
N LEU A 13 9.52 54.69 43.70
CA LEU A 13 9.10 54.18 45.01
C LEU A 13 9.21 52.63 45.03
N PHE A 14 10.35 52.14 45.50
CA PHE A 14 10.54 50.87 46.14
C PHE A 14 9.90 50.94 47.50
N ARG A 15 8.97 50.05 47.84
CA ARG A 15 8.88 49.45 49.20
C ARG A 15 7.93 48.28 49.28
N ARG A 16 8.54 47.19 49.70
CA ARG A 16 8.16 46.13 50.64
C ARG A 16 7.42 44.93 50.09
N CYS A 17 8.24 43.97 49.80
CA CYS A 17 7.97 42.55 49.93
C CYS A 17 7.51 42.19 51.34
N THR A 18 6.33 41.62 51.53
CA THR A 18 5.95 40.94 52.77
C THR A 18 5.46 39.53 52.40
N ARG A 19 6.25 38.57 52.84
CA ARG A 19 5.97 37.17 53.20
C ARG A 19 4.92 36.45 52.40
N ILE A 20 5.40 35.58 51.50
CA ILE A 20 4.67 34.46 50.92
C ILE A 20 4.41 33.41 52.02
N PRO A 21 3.16 32.92 52.20
CA PRO A 21 2.89 31.80 53.11
C PRO A 21 3.41 30.50 52.44
N THR A 22 4.28 29.81 53.16
CA THR A 22 4.74 28.45 52.83
C THR A 22 3.68 27.42 53.29
N HIS A 23 2.61 27.28 52.51
CA HIS A 23 1.78 26.08 52.53
C HIS A 23 1.39 25.78 51.08
N LEU A 24 2.27 25.05 50.38
CA LEU A 24 1.90 24.30 49.22
C LEU A 24 1.09 23.09 49.69
N PRO A 25 -0.18 22.93 49.24
CA PRO A 25 -0.87 21.67 49.48
C PRO A 25 -0.11 20.59 48.68
N ALA A 26 0.15 19.46 49.33
CA ALA A 26 0.74 18.29 48.74
C ALA A 26 0.00 17.98 47.40
N LEU A 27 0.67 18.14 46.29
CA LEU A 27 0.21 17.67 45.00
C LEU A 27 0.02 16.16 45.14
N CYS A 28 -1.24 15.76 45.27
CA CYS A 28 -1.67 14.38 45.21
C CYS A 28 -1.12 13.83 43.87
N SER A 29 -0.02 13.07 43.93
CA SER A 29 0.51 12.31 42.84
C SER A 29 -0.53 11.24 42.47
N ARG A 30 -1.52 11.61 41.68
CA ARG A 30 -2.31 10.60 40.96
C ARG A 30 -1.32 9.82 40.13
N GLN A 31 -0.95 8.65 40.62
CA GLN A 31 -0.33 7.62 39.79
C GLN A 31 -1.26 7.41 38.62
N PHE A 32 -0.86 7.93 37.46
CA PHE A 32 -1.49 7.55 36.21
C PHE A 32 -1.27 6.05 36.09
N SER A 33 -2.29 5.27 36.38
CA SER A 33 -2.35 3.87 36.02
C SER A 33 -1.97 3.78 34.53
N VAL A 34 -0.81 3.19 34.23
CA VAL A 34 -0.38 2.87 32.86
C VAL A 34 -1.38 1.83 32.39
N THR A 35 -2.46 2.30 31.79
CA THR A 35 -3.40 1.41 31.09
C THR A 35 -2.59 0.61 30.07
N PRO A 36 -2.66 -0.72 30.06
CA PRO A 36 -1.92 -1.52 29.08
C PRO A 36 -2.14 -0.94 27.70
N LYS A 37 -1.07 -0.82 26.90
CA LYS A 37 -1.15 -0.31 25.52
C LYS A 37 -2.17 -1.18 24.78
N ARG A 38 -3.41 -0.70 24.66
CA ARG A 38 -4.47 -1.39 23.93
C ARG A 38 -4.04 -1.50 22.46
N LYS A 39 -4.01 -2.72 21.95
CA LYS A 39 -3.92 -2.92 20.48
C LYS A 39 -5.17 -2.28 19.90
N LEU A 40 -5.01 -1.38 18.92
CA LEU A 40 -6.16 -0.70 18.30
C LEU A 40 -6.99 -1.71 17.49
N MET A 41 -6.36 -2.45 16.60
CA MET A 41 -7.04 -3.45 15.80
C MET A 41 -7.47 -4.64 16.66
N GLN A 42 -8.74 -5.02 16.56
CA GLN A 42 -9.23 -6.25 17.15
C GLN A 42 -8.75 -7.45 16.29
N THR A 43 -8.23 -8.48 16.94
CA THR A 43 -7.65 -9.66 16.26
C THR A 43 -8.56 -10.89 16.28
N GLU A 44 -9.73 -10.78 16.87
CA GLU A 44 -10.72 -11.85 16.87
C GLU A 44 -11.16 -12.20 15.45
N GLY A 45 -11.24 -13.50 15.15
CA GLY A 45 -11.66 -14.02 13.85
C GLY A 45 -10.54 -14.15 12.81
N PHE A 46 -9.28 -13.89 13.19
CA PHE A 46 -8.12 -14.29 12.39
C PHE A 46 -7.74 -15.75 12.67
N SER A 47 -7.19 -16.43 11.64
CA SER A 47 -6.63 -17.76 11.79
C SER A 47 -5.29 -17.73 12.54
N ASP A 48 -4.85 -18.89 13.03
CA ASP A 48 -3.53 -19.03 13.65
C ASP A 48 -2.41 -18.69 12.65
N ASP A 49 -2.57 -19.05 11.38
CA ASP A 49 -1.62 -18.71 10.31
C ASP A 49 -1.54 -17.20 10.11
N GLN A 50 -2.69 -16.50 10.05
CA GLN A 50 -2.71 -15.04 9.93
C GLN A 50 -2.02 -14.36 11.13
N MET A 51 -2.22 -14.88 12.33
CA MET A 51 -1.59 -14.33 13.53
C MET A 51 -0.09 -14.62 13.56
N SER A 52 0.34 -15.80 13.11
CA SER A 52 1.76 -16.17 12.98
C SER A 52 2.46 -15.28 11.96
N VAL A 53 1.85 -15.04 10.79
CA VAL A 53 2.34 -14.09 9.78
C VAL A 53 2.48 -12.70 10.39
N ARG A 54 1.44 -12.21 11.10
CA ARG A 54 1.47 -10.89 11.73
C ARG A 54 2.62 -10.75 12.73
N GLU A 55 2.85 -11.75 13.56
CA GLU A 55 3.91 -11.74 14.56
C GLU A 55 5.29 -11.72 13.88
N ALA A 56 5.54 -12.63 12.94
CA ALA A 56 6.81 -12.72 12.22
C ALA A 56 7.12 -11.42 11.45
N ILE A 57 6.16 -10.88 10.72
CA ILE A 57 6.33 -9.64 9.96
C ILE A 57 6.53 -8.44 10.90
N SER A 58 5.80 -8.36 12.03
CA SER A 58 6.02 -7.30 13.02
C SER A 58 7.44 -7.32 13.57
N LYS A 59 8.01 -8.51 13.79
CA LYS A 59 9.40 -8.68 14.23
C LYS A 59 10.40 -8.19 13.17
N ILE A 60 10.18 -8.52 11.90
CA ILE A 60 11.03 -8.02 10.80
C ILE A 60 10.93 -6.49 10.72
N CYS A 61 9.72 -5.94 10.71
CA CYS A 61 9.48 -4.50 10.59
C CYS A 61 10.03 -3.69 11.77
N SER A 62 10.20 -4.30 12.95
CA SER A 62 10.77 -3.60 14.11
C SER A 62 12.23 -3.14 13.89
N ASN A 63 12.91 -3.68 12.88
CA ASN A 63 14.27 -3.25 12.49
C ASN A 63 14.28 -1.99 11.60
N PHE A 64 13.12 -1.50 11.20
CA PHE A 64 12.97 -0.36 10.29
C PHE A 64 12.16 0.75 10.98
N PRO A 65 12.80 1.60 11.79
CA PRO A 65 12.12 2.64 12.55
C PRO A 65 11.61 3.78 11.66
N ASP A 66 10.92 4.72 12.26
CA ASP A 66 10.29 5.85 11.55
C ASP A 66 11.32 6.71 10.78
N GLU A 67 12.51 6.88 11.33
CA GLU A 67 13.61 7.63 10.72
C GLU A 67 14.06 6.99 9.39
N TYR A 68 14.13 5.65 9.35
CA TYR A 68 14.42 4.91 8.11
C TYR A 68 13.39 5.25 7.01
N TRP A 69 12.10 5.26 7.36
CA TRP A 69 11.04 5.55 6.41
C TRP A 69 10.96 7.01 6.00
N ALA A 70 11.32 7.94 6.90
CA ALA A 70 11.46 9.35 6.57
C ALA A 70 12.58 9.58 5.55
N GLU A 71 13.73 8.98 5.77
CA GLU A 71 14.87 9.04 4.84
C GLU A 71 14.51 8.46 3.47
N ARG A 72 13.85 7.30 3.42
CA ARG A 72 13.42 6.68 2.16
C ARG A 72 12.36 7.51 1.43
N ASP A 73 11.47 8.20 2.14
CA ASP A 73 10.52 9.12 1.49
C ASP A 73 11.21 10.37 0.94
N GLU A 74 12.24 10.90 1.63
CA GLU A 74 12.99 12.06 1.19
C GLU A 74 13.89 11.74 -0.01
N SER A 75 14.72 10.70 0.10
CA SER A 75 15.65 10.27 -0.96
C SER A 75 14.96 9.66 -2.16
N GLY A 76 13.80 9.01 -1.97
CA GLY A 76 13.12 8.22 -2.98
C GLY A 76 13.89 6.95 -3.35
N GLU A 77 14.72 6.44 -2.43
CA GLU A 77 15.44 5.19 -2.58
C GLU A 77 14.57 4.00 -2.18
N TYR A 78 14.71 2.91 -2.93
CA TYR A 78 13.99 1.67 -2.67
C TYR A 78 14.47 1.01 -1.36
N PRO A 79 13.56 0.44 -0.53
CA PRO A 79 13.91 -0.18 0.76
C PRO A 79 14.51 -1.57 0.55
N HIS A 80 15.75 -1.64 0.05
CA HIS A 80 16.46 -2.89 -0.28
C HIS A 80 16.60 -3.80 0.93
N GLU A 81 16.82 -3.23 2.11
CA GLU A 81 17.05 -3.95 3.36
C GLU A 81 15.77 -4.66 3.83
N LEU A 82 14.60 -4.02 3.71
CA LEU A 82 13.32 -4.66 4.02
C LEU A 82 13.06 -5.83 3.06
N HIS A 83 13.28 -5.61 1.75
CA HIS A 83 13.11 -6.67 0.75
C HIS A 83 14.02 -7.87 1.05
N ALA A 84 15.30 -7.62 1.38
CA ALA A 84 16.25 -8.68 1.71
C ALA A 84 15.86 -9.43 3.01
N ALA A 85 15.37 -8.71 4.03
CA ALA A 85 14.93 -9.33 5.27
C ALA A 85 13.69 -10.24 5.05
N LEU A 86 12.73 -9.79 4.24
CA LEU A 86 11.55 -10.59 3.88
C LEU A 86 11.92 -11.79 3.00
N ALA A 87 12.83 -11.62 2.05
CA ALA A 87 13.31 -12.69 1.18
C ALA A 87 14.03 -13.79 1.95
N LYS A 88 14.91 -13.40 2.89
CA LYS A 88 15.67 -14.33 3.74
C LYS A 88 14.79 -15.35 4.46
N ASP A 89 13.62 -14.91 4.91
CA ASP A 89 12.66 -15.72 5.67
C ASP A 89 11.54 -16.29 4.77
N GLY A 90 11.67 -16.20 3.42
CA GLY A 90 10.75 -16.80 2.45
C GLY A 90 9.44 -16.04 2.21
N TRP A 91 9.26 -14.86 2.80
CA TRP A 91 7.99 -14.11 2.73
C TRP A 91 7.64 -13.58 1.34
N ILE A 92 8.61 -13.44 0.43
CA ILE A 92 8.32 -13.04 -0.95
C ILE A 92 7.47 -14.09 -1.67
N GLY A 93 7.64 -15.36 -1.34
CA GLY A 93 6.86 -16.48 -1.88
C GLY A 93 5.63 -16.86 -1.06
N VAL A 94 5.12 -15.99 -0.17
CA VAL A 94 4.05 -16.30 0.80
C VAL A 94 2.83 -16.99 0.17
N ALA A 95 2.36 -16.53 -1.00
CA ALA A 95 1.17 -17.04 -1.69
C ALA A 95 1.52 -17.90 -2.93
N LEU A 96 2.74 -18.40 -3.01
CA LEU A 96 3.18 -19.30 -4.08
C LEU A 96 3.28 -20.75 -3.56
N PRO A 97 3.12 -21.75 -4.44
CA PRO A 97 3.14 -23.15 -4.07
C PRO A 97 4.47 -23.59 -3.44
N GLU A 98 4.41 -24.54 -2.51
CA GLU A 98 5.58 -25.13 -1.84
C GLU A 98 6.53 -25.84 -2.80
N GLU A 99 5.99 -26.51 -3.83
CA GLU A 99 6.80 -27.18 -4.85
C GLU A 99 7.69 -26.23 -5.66
N LEU A 100 7.41 -24.92 -5.60
CA LEU A 100 8.24 -23.88 -6.20
C LEU A 100 9.13 -23.16 -5.19
N GLY A 101 9.12 -23.59 -3.92
CA GLY A 101 9.84 -22.96 -2.81
C GLY A 101 9.06 -21.83 -2.11
N GLY A 102 7.77 -21.66 -2.42
CA GLY A 102 6.88 -20.74 -1.72
C GLY A 102 6.39 -21.29 -0.38
N ALA A 103 5.61 -20.52 0.36
CA ALA A 103 5.04 -20.94 1.65
C ALA A 103 3.70 -21.69 1.53
N GLY A 104 3.11 -21.78 0.33
CA GLY A 104 1.83 -22.45 0.11
C GLY A 104 0.62 -21.79 0.78
N LEU A 105 0.78 -20.60 1.35
CA LEU A 105 -0.28 -19.86 2.02
C LEU A 105 -1.23 -19.17 1.02
N GLY A 106 -2.31 -18.58 1.54
CA GLY A 106 -3.32 -17.91 0.72
C GLY A 106 -3.07 -16.39 0.55
N ILE A 107 -3.96 -15.78 -0.23
CA ILE A 107 -4.04 -14.33 -0.33
C ILE A 107 -4.48 -13.71 1.01
N SER A 108 -5.18 -14.46 1.85
CA SER A 108 -5.53 -14.04 3.22
C SER A 108 -4.28 -13.73 4.06
N GLU A 109 -3.29 -14.60 4.04
CA GLU A 109 -2.03 -14.47 4.78
C GLU A 109 -1.11 -13.43 4.12
N ALA A 110 -1.06 -13.39 2.79
CA ALA A 110 -0.35 -12.35 2.05
C ALA A 110 -0.92 -10.95 2.34
N THR A 111 -2.25 -10.84 2.47
CA THR A 111 -2.92 -9.59 2.86
C THR A 111 -2.54 -9.20 4.30
N MET A 112 -2.48 -10.16 5.24
CA MET A 112 -2.03 -9.90 6.61
C MET A 112 -0.57 -9.43 6.63
N MET A 113 0.29 -10.00 5.82
CA MET A 113 1.68 -9.57 5.67
C MET A 113 1.77 -8.09 5.26
N LEU A 114 1.12 -7.70 4.16
CA LEU A 114 1.16 -6.32 3.67
C LEU A 114 0.46 -5.33 4.61
N HIS A 115 -0.65 -5.74 5.23
CA HIS A 115 -1.31 -4.98 6.29
C HIS A 115 -0.33 -4.67 7.43
N THR A 116 0.40 -5.69 7.91
CA THR A 116 1.33 -5.56 9.03
C THR A 116 2.52 -4.66 8.67
N ILE A 117 3.05 -4.79 7.45
CA ILE A 117 4.11 -3.90 6.95
C ILE A 117 3.62 -2.45 6.95
N ALA A 118 2.45 -2.17 6.36
CA ALA A 118 1.93 -0.81 6.31
C ALA A 118 1.63 -0.23 7.70
N GLU A 119 1.13 -1.05 8.64
CA GLU A 119 0.81 -0.64 10.01
C GLU A 119 2.07 -0.35 10.86
N SER A 120 3.21 -0.94 10.51
CA SER A 120 4.45 -0.81 11.29
C SER A 120 5.03 0.60 11.33
N GLY A 121 4.61 1.47 10.43
CA GLY A 121 5.19 2.78 10.17
C GLY A 121 5.76 2.91 8.75
N ALA A 122 5.93 1.79 8.06
CA ALA A 122 6.40 1.74 6.68
C ALA A 122 5.40 2.37 5.67
N GLY A 123 4.12 2.42 6.03
CA GLY A 123 3.09 2.95 5.16
C GLY A 123 2.86 2.12 3.90
N ILE A 124 2.20 2.73 2.92
CA ILE A 124 1.98 2.11 1.60
C ILE A 124 3.32 1.85 0.89
N ALA A 125 4.30 2.76 1.04
CA ALA A 125 5.60 2.61 0.38
C ALA A 125 6.31 1.30 0.77
N GLY A 126 6.33 0.96 2.06
CA GLY A 126 6.92 -0.29 2.52
C GLY A 126 6.21 -1.52 1.97
N ALA A 127 4.89 -1.56 2.01
CA ALA A 127 4.10 -2.66 1.49
C ALA A 127 4.24 -2.79 -0.04
N GLN A 128 4.17 -1.67 -0.77
CA GLN A 128 4.29 -1.67 -2.24
C GLN A 128 5.67 -2.05 -2.76
N SER A 129 6.71 -1.99 -1.94
CA SER A 129 8.03 -2.45 -2.35
C SER A 129 8.06 -3.94 -2.75
N ILE A 130 7.14 -4.75 -2.18
CA ILE A 130 7.03 -6.18 -2.49
C ILE A 130 5.67 -6.57 -3.12
N HIS A 131 4.72 -5.67 -3.19
CA HIS A 131 3.36 -5.92 -3.65
C HIS A 131 3.31 -6.62 -5.01
N ALA A 132 4.06 -6.13 -6.00
CA ALA A 132 4.10 -6.71 -7.34
C ALA A 132 4.67 -8.14 -7.34
N ASN A 133 5.58 -8.48 -6.43
CA ASN A 133 6.10 -9.84 -6.32
C ASN A 133 5.03 -10.84 -5.85
N VAL A 134 3.97 -10.37 -5.18
CA VAL A 134 2.88 -11.22 -4.69
C VAL A 134 1.76 -11.38 -5.73
N TYR A 135 1.14 -10.28 -6.19
CA TYR A 135 -0.03 -10.40 -7.07
C TYR A 135 0.31 -10.68 -8.53
N ALA A 136 1.38 -10.07 -9.05
CA ALA A 136 1.73 -10.19 -10.45
C ALA A 136 2.24 -11.60 -10.82
N THR A 137 2.70 -12.35 -9.82
CA THR A 137 3.14 -13.74 -9.99
C THR A 137 1.98 -14.75 -10.05
N GLN A 138 0.77 -14.40 -9.58
CA GLN A 138 -0.38 -15.32 -9.56
C GLN A 138 -0.78 -15.83 -10.96
N PRO A 139 -0.85 -14.99 -12.03
CA PRO A 139 -1.09 -15.49 -13.38
C PRO A 139 0.01 -16.44 -13.86
N VAL A 140 1.27 -16.18 -13.53
CA VAL A 140 2.40 -17.06 -13.91
C VAL A 140 2.29 -18.41 -13.21
N ALA A 141 2.05 -18.40 -11.89
CA ALA A 141 1.89 -19.62 -11.11
C ALA A 141 0.73 -20.51 -11.63
N LYS A 142 -0.33 -19.90 -12.18
CA LYS A 142 -1.50 -20.62 -12.67
C LYS A 142 -1.38 -21.07 -14.12
N PHE A 143 -0.88 -20.23 -15.01
CA PHE A 143 -1.02 -20.42 -16.47
C PHE A 143 0.30 -20.75 -17.19
N ALA A 144 1.46 -20.57 -16.54
CA ALA A 144 2.74 -20.95 -17.11
C ALA A 144 2.94 -22.48 -17.10
N SER A 145 3.78 -23.00 -18.02
CA SER A 145 4.18 -24.41 -17.97
C SER A 145 4.99 -24.74 -16.71
N PRO A 146 5.11 -26.00 -16.30
CA PRO A 146 5.93 -26.38 -15.15
C PRO A 146 7.37 -25.86 -15.25
N GLU A 147 7.98 -25.94 -16.43
CA GLU A 147 9.35 -25.48 -16.71
C GLU A 147 9.45 -23.95 -16.61
N GLN A 148 8.45 -23.23 -17.15
CA GLN A 148 8.38 -21.79 -17.04
C GLN A 148 8.23 -21.36 -15.58
N ARG A 149 7.32 -22.00 -14.81
CA ARG A 149 7.13 -21.69 -13.38
C ARG A 149 8.42 -21.85 -12.60
N GLN A 150 9.11 -22.97 -12.76
CA GLN A 150 10.38 -23.25 -12.07
C GLN A 150 11.43 -22.20 -12.41
N ARG A 151 11.62 -21.88 -13.70
CA ARG A 151 12.62 -20.91 -14.16
C ARG A 151 12.30 -19.48 -13.75
N MET A 152 11.02 -19.10 -13.81
CA MET A 152 10.58 -17.71 -13.65
C MET A 152 10.35 -17.31 -12.19
N LEU A 153 9.83 -18.22 -11.35
CA LEU A 153 9.41 -17.88 -10.00
C LEU A 153 10.49 -18.14 -8.94
N SER A 154 11.40 -19.11 -9.14
CA SER A 154 12.41 -19.44 -8.12
C SER A 154 13.25 -18.24 -7.70
N LYS A 155 13.72 -17.44 -8.65
CA LYS A 155 14.52 -16.24 -8.37
C LYS A 155 13.74 -15.10 -7.72
N LEU A 156 12.42 -15.04 -7.93
CA LEU A 156 11.55 -14.09 -7.24
C LEU A 156 11.33 -14.53 -5.79
N ILE A 157 11.08 -15.81 -5.56
CA ILE A 157 10.86 -16.39 -4.22
C ILE A 157 12.11 -16.20 -3.36
N SER A 158 13.30 -16.48 -3.90
CA SER A 158 14.58 -16.26 -3.20
C SER A 158 14.93 -14.78 -2.96
N GLY A 159 14.18 -13.84 -3.58
CA GLY A 159 14.46 -12.40 -3.53
C GLY A 159 15.63 -11.95 -4.42
N GLU A 160 16.25 -12.86 -5.19
CA GLU A 160 17.31 -12.51 -6.16
C GLU A 160 16.76 -11.62 -7.28
N ALA A 161 15.53 -11.86 -7.72
CA ALA A 161 14.85 -11.05 -8.71
C ALA A 161 13.67 -10.27 -8.11
N ARG A 162 13.33 -9.15 -8.75
CA ARG A 162 12.15 -8.34 -8.47
C ARG A 162 11.33 -8.18 -9.72
N THR A 163 10.01 -8.18 -9.59
CA THR A 163 9.13 -7.98 -10.74
C THR A 163 8.41 -6.64 -10.68
N CYS A 164 8.12 -6.10 -11.86
CA CYS A 164 7.19 -5.01 -12.06
C CYS A 164 6.06 -5.42 -13.00
N PHE A 165 5.01 -4.60 -13.10
CA PHE A 165 3.77 -4.94 -13.81
C PHE A 165 3.48 -3.92 -14.92
N GLY A 166 3.70 -4.31 -16.17
CA GLY A 166 3.60 -3.47 -17.38
C GLY A 166 2.25 -3.64 -18.07
N VAL A 167 1.19 -3.01 -17.59
CA VAL A 167 -0.16 -3.08 -18.16
C VAL A 167 -0.66 -1.73 -18.64
N THR A 168 -0.70 -0.74 -17.77
CA THR A 168 -1.27 0.59 -18.03
C THR A 168 -0.49 1.36 -19.10
N GLU A 169 -1.23 2.04 -19.99
CA GLU A 169 -0.67 2.92 -21.01
C GLU A 169 -1.22 4.35 -20.85
N PRO A 170 -0.57 5.38 -21.42
CA PRO A 170 -1.00 6.77 -21.26
C PRO A 170 -2.46 7.01 -21.65
N ASN A 171 -2.98 6.30 -22.63
CA ASN A 171 -4.34 6.46 -23.16
C ASN A 171 -5.32 5.35 -22.72
N THR A 172 -4.86 4.38 -21.91
CA THR A 172 -5.66 3.21 -21.50
C THR A 172 -5.44 2.85 -20.03
N GLY A 173 -5.78 3.76 -19.13
CA GLY A 173 -5.69 3.53 -17.69
C GLY A 173 -6.76 2.57 -17.16
N LEU A 174 -8.01 2.77 -17.56
CA LEU A 174 -9.16 1.95 -17.11
C LEU A 174 -9.63 0.97 -18.19
N GLU A 175 -9.64 1.38 -19.45
CA GLU A 175 -10.07 0.54 -20.57
C GLU A 175 -8.90 -0.29 -21.13
N THR A 176 -8.34 -1.15 -20.28
CA THR A 176 -7.11 -1.93 -20.53
C THR A 176 -7.18 -2.81 -21.79
N ASN A 177 -8.37 -3.22 -22.22
CA ASN A 177 -8.58 -3.98 -23.44
C ASN A 177 -8.25 -3.19 -24.72
N LYS A 178 -8.05 -1.87 -24.63
CA LYS A 178 -7.64 -1.00 -25.76
C LYS A 178 -6.15 -0.67 -25.77
N LEU A 179 -5.32 -1.37 -24.99
CA LEU A 179 -3.87 -1.17 -25.00
C LEU A 179 -3.30 -1.31 -26.43
N ARG A 180 -2.19 -0.59 -26.69
CA ARG A 180 -1.57 -0.47 -28.02
C ARG A 180 -0.17 -1.05 -28.10
N THR A 181 0.53 -1.24 -26.98
CA THR A 181 1.84 -1.91 -26.98
C THR A 181 1.72 -3.22 -27.74
N PHE A 182 2.57 -3.41 -28.75
CA PHE A 182 2.51 -4.52 -29.67
C PHE A 182 3.78 -5.37 -29.58
N ALA A 183 3.62 -6.68 -29.59
CA ALA A 183 4.69 -7.68 -29.62
C ALA A 183 4.59 -8.44 -30.95
N LYS A 184 5.42 -8.05 -31.91
CA LYS A 184 5.48 -8.66 -33.22
C LYS A 184 6.34 -9.93 -33.21
N ARG A 185 5.82 -11.05 -33.67
CA ARG A 185 6.58 -12.30 -33.75
C ARG A 185 7.73 -12.15 -34.77
N ASP A 186 8.92 -12.59 -34.34
CA ASP A 186 10.15 -12.59 -35.16
C ASP A 186 10.96 -13.86 -34.86
N GLY A 187 10.64 -14.94 -35.62
CA GLY A 187 11.22 -16.26 -35.39
C GLY A 187 10.95 -16.83 -34.00
N ASP A 188 12.00 -17.04 -33.24
CA ASP A 188 12.00 -17.52 -31.86
C ASP A 188 11.90 -16.40 -30.80
N SER A 189 11.56 -15.20 -31.23
CA SER A 189 11.49 -13.98 -30.41
C SER A 189 10.22 -13.18 -30.70
N TYR A 190 9.96 -12.16 -29.88
CA TYR A 190 9.06 -11.06 -30.19
C TYR A 190 9.81 -9.73 -30.13
N LEU A 191 9.44 -8.80 -31.03
CA LEU A 191 9.86 -7.39 -30.98
C LEU A 191 8.74 -6.57 -30.38
N VAL A 192 8.99 -6.01 -29.20
CA VAL A 192 8.01 -5.22 -28.45
C VAL A 192 8.19 -3.76 -28.78
N SER A 193 7.10 -3.07 -29.14
CA SER A 193 7.06 -1.61 -29.37
C SER A 193 5.84 -1.01 -28.70
N GLY A 194 6.01 0.13 -28.02
CA GLY A 194 4.93 0.83 -27.31
C GLY A 194 5.41 1.52 -26.04
N GLN A 195 4.45 1.91 -25.19
CA GLN A 195 4.73 2.64 -23.97
C GLN A 195 3.85 2.13 -22.84
N LYS A 196 4.44 1.97 -21.67
CA LYS A 196 3.73 1.73 -20.39
C LYS A 196 3.98 2.89 -19.43
N ILE A 197 3.01 3.16 -18.56
CA ILE A 197 3.08 4.24 -17.58
C ILE A 197 2.63 3.77 -16.20
N TRP A 198 3.08 4.46 -15.16
CA TRP A 198 2.83 4.12 -13.76
C TRP A 198 3.42 2.77 -13.35
N ILE A 199 4.53 2.38 -13.96
CA ILE A 199 5.17 1.11 -13.65
C ILE A 199 6.01 1.26 -12.38
N SER A 200 5.47 0.72 -11.29
CA SER A 200 6.11 0.74 -9.98
C SER A 200 7.32 -0.19 -9.96
N SER A 201 8.36 0.22 -9.22
CA SER A 201 9.60 -0.55 -9.00
C SER A 201 10.40 -0.85 -10.27
N ALA A 202 10.13 -0.21 -11.42
CA ALA A 202 10.82 -0.51 -12.67
C ALA A 202 12.33 -0.21 -12.61
N GLN A 203 12.77 0.74 -11.77
CA GLN A 203 14.20 1.04 -11.60
C GLN A 203 14.98 -0.13 -10.97
N VAL A 204 14.34 -0.90 -10.09
CA VAL A 204 14.97 -2.02 -9.37
C VAL A 204 14.55 -3.41 -9.88
N ALA A 205 13.47 -3.48 -10.68
CA ALA A 205 13.00 -4.75 -11.24
C ALA A 205 13.97 -5.32 -12.26
N THR A 206 14.10 -6.64 -12.26
CA THR A 206 14.84 -7.43 -13.25
C THR A 206 13.91 -8.33 -14.08
N LYS A 207 12.64 -8.40 -13.70
CA LYS A 207 11.56 -9.10 -14.40
C LYS A 207 10.37 -8.18 -14.59
N MET A 208 9.58 -8.44 -15.63
CA MET A 208 8.33 -7.71 -15.86
C MET A 208 7.24 -8.66 -16.33
N ILE A 209 6.06 -8.55 -15.73
CA ILE A 209 4.82 -9.05 -16.31
C ILE A 209 4.36 -7.99 -17.33
N LEU A 210 4.33 -8.34 -18.59
CA LEU A 210 4.00 -7.43 -19.69
C LEU A 210 2.73 -7.90 -20.40
N LEU A 211 1.75 -7.01 -20.49
CA LEU A 211 0.56 -7.21 -21.32
C LEU A 211 0.75 -6.43 -22.63
N ALA A 212 0.77 -7.13 -23.74
CA ALA A 212 0.94 -6.55 -25.08
C ALA A 212 0.02 -7.24 -26.10
N ARG A 213 -0.26 -6.57 -27.22
CA ARG A 213 -0.97 -7.19 -28.34
C ARG A 213 -0.02 -8.03 -29.16
N THR A 214 -0.54 -9.13 -29.69
CA THR A 214 0.02 -9.89 -30.80
C THR A 214 -1.01 -9.91 -31.94
N GLU A 215 -0.73 -10.58 -33.05
CA GLU A 215 -1.71 -10.78 -34.11
C GLU A 215 -2.96 -11.54 -33.65
N ALA A 216 -2.82 -12.43 -32.66
CA ALA A 216 -3.93 -13.19 -32.07
C ALA A 216 -4.73 -12.45 -31.02
N GLY A 217 -4.26 -11.28 -30.56
CA GLY A 217 -4.94 -10.48 -29.52
C GLY A 217 -4.03 -10.09 -28.36
N ILE A 218 -4.64 -9.76 -27.21
CA ILE A 218 -3.88 -9.38 -26.02
C ILE A 218 -3.25 -10.62 -25.39
N SER A 219 -1.93 -10.58 -25.24
CA SER A 219 -1.11 -11.70 -24.77
C SER A 219 -0.32 -11.30 -23.50
N LEU A 220 -0.04 -12.26 -22.65
CA LEU A 220 0.69 -12.07 -21.41
C LEU A 220 2.11 -12.62 -21.54
N PHE A 221 3.08 -11.80 -21.18
CA PHE A 221 4.50 -12.18 -21.20
C PHE A 221 5.10 -12.01 -19.80
N PHE A 222 6.03 -12.90 -19.45
CA PHE A 222 6.91 -12.71 -18.30
C PHE A 222 8.34 -12.63 -18.79
N ILE A 223 8.87 -11.41 -18.84
CA ILE A 223 10.12 -11.09 -19.51
C ILE A 223 11.27 -10.83 -18.54
N ASP A 224 12.49 -11.10 -18.99
CA ASP A 224 13.68 -10.49 -18.43
C ASP A 224 13.68 -9.00 -18.76
N PHE A 225 13.67 -8.18 -17.72
CA PHE A 225 13.61 -6.72 -17.84
C PHE A 225 15.02 -6.14 -17.71
N ASP A 226 15.79 -6.33 -18.80
CA ASP A 226 17.19 -5.92 -18.90
C ASP A 226 17.30 -4.50 -19.46
N LYS A 227 17.60 -3.56 -18.58
CA LYS A 227 17.73 -2.13 -18.88
C LYS A 227 18.98 -1.78 -19.70
N THR A 228 19.91 -2.71 -19.88
CA THR A 228 21.12 -2.51 -20.70
C THR A 228 20.90 -2.85 -22.17
N LYS A 229 19.82 -3.58 -22.48
CA LYS A 229 19.48 -3.95 -23.86
C LYS A 229 18.93 -2.77 -24.63
N GLN A 230 19.28 -2.71 -25.92
CA GLN A 230 18.74 -1.75 -26.86
C GLN A 230 17.21 -1.85 -26.96
N GLY A 231 16.55 -0.71 -27.13
CA GLY A 231 15.11 -0.63 -27.32
C GLY A 231 14.30 -0.52 -26.02
N LEU A 232 14.93 -0.26 -24.88
CA LEU A 232 14.27 -0.01 -23.61
C LEU A 232 14.73 1.31 -23.00
N GLU A 233 13.77 2.20 -22.69
CA GLU A 233 14.02 3.45 -21.99
C GLU A 233 13.05 3.60 -20.81
N LEU A 234 13.54 4.08 -19.67
CA LEU A 234 12.75 4.35 -18.47
C LEU A 234 12.86 5.81 -18.06
N ARG A 235 11.73 6.43 -17.74
CA ARG A 235 11.66 7.77 -17.17
C ARG A 235 10.92 7.76 -15.84
N LYS A 236 11.59 8.19 -14.76
CA LYS A 236 10.99 8.25 -13.43
C LYS A 236 9.95 9.35 -13.34
N ILE A 237 8.76 9.03 -12.81
CA ILE A 237 7.67 9.97 -12.56
C ILE A 237 7.82 10.50 -11.13
N LYS A 238 7.84 11.83 -10.96
CA LYS A 238 7.82 12.48 -9.64
C LYS A 238 6.42 12.39 -9.06
N LYS A 239 6.31 11.93 -7.80
CA LYS A 239 5.03 11.68 -7.11
C LYS A 239 4.91 12.48 -5.83
N MET A 240 3.67 12.71 -5.37
CA MET A 240 3.43 13.37 -4.08
C MET A 240 3.79 12.49 -2.89
N GLY A 241 3.60 11.18 -2.95
CA GLY A 241 3.83 10.23 -1.85
C GLY A 241 4.28 8.86 -2.32
N GLY A 242 4.61 7.98 -1.37
CA GLY A 242 5.13 6.63 -1.65
C GLY A 242 6.47 6.69 -2.41
N ARG A 243 7.32 7.65 -2.08
CA ARG A 243 8.51 8.01 -2.87
C ARG A 243 9.57 6.92 -2.86
N ALA A 244 9.61 6.11 -1.81
CA ALA A 244 10.51 4.96 -1.69
C ALA A 244 10.27 3.85 -2.75
N VAL A 245 9.11 3.85 -3.40
CA VAL A 245 8.83 2.98 -4.54
C VAL A 245 8.69 3.84 -5.77
N ASP A 246 9.60 3.72 -6.73
CA ASP A 246 9.56 4.50 -7.97
C ASP A 246 8.32 4.19 -8.82
N ALA A 247 7.92 5.13 -9.67
CA ALA A 247 6.95 4.91 -10.73
C ALA A 247 7.53 5.46 -12.04
N ASN A 248 7.29 4.78 -13.14
CA ASN A 248 7.99 5.07 -14.39
C ASN A 248 7.06 5.05 -15.60
N GLU A 249 7.46 5.83 -16.59
CA GLU A 249 7.17 5.55 -17.99
C GLU A 249 8.22 4.56 -18.50
N VAL A 250 7.78 3.58 -19.27
CA VAL A 250 8.63 2.56 -19.90
C VAL A 250 8.35 2.55 -21.39
N PHE A 251 9.36 2.84 -22.19
CA PHE A 251 9.28 2.90 -23.65
C PHE A 251 9.96 1.67 -24.24
N PHE A 252 9.27 1.02 -25.15
CA PHE A 252 9.77 -0.09 -25.93
C PHE A 252 9.89 0.32 -27.41
N ASP A 253 11.07 0.16 -27.98
CA ASP A 253 11.34 0.35 -29.42
C ASP A 253 12.02 -0.89 -29.97
N ASN A 254 11.23 -1.81 -30.54
CA ASN A 254 11.69 -3.11 -31.03
C ASN A 254 12.51 -3.90 -29.98
N TYR A 255 12.13 -3.77 -28.69
CA TYR A 255 12.77 -4.48 -27.61
C TYR A 255 12.56 -5.99 -27.77
N ARG A 256 13.67 -6.72 -27.97
CA ARG A 256 13.64 -8.15 -28.25
C ARG A 256 13.47 -8.98 -26.99
N ILE A 257 12.44 -9.81 -26.97
CA ILE A 257 12.16 -10.78 -25.90
C ILE A 257 12.08 -12.20 -26.48
N PRO A 258 12.51 -13.26 -25.76
CA PRO A 258 12.38 -14.63 -26.21
C PRO A 258 10.93 -15.07 -26.38
N ALA A 259 10.64 -15.95 -27.31
CA ALA A 259 9.29 -16.46 -27.54
C ALA A 259 8.73 -17.23 -26.34
N ASP A 260 9.59 -17.90 -25.59
CA ASP A 260 9.24 -18.64 -24.38
C ASP A 260 8.93 -17.76 -23.16
N SER A 261 8.97 -16.42 -23.33
CA SER A 261 8.43 -15.45 -22.37
C SER A 261 6.90 -15.38 -22.40
N LEU A 262 6.24 -15.88 -23.44
CA LEU A 262 4.79 -15.96 -23.54
C LEU A 262 4.23 -16.91 -22.50
N ILE A 263 3.23 -16.45 -21.73
CA ILE A 263 2.51 -17.25 -20.74
C ILE A 263 1.18 -17.70 -21.34
N GLY A 264 0.95 -19.02 -21.33
CA GLY A 264 -0.24 -19.63 -21.94
C GLY A 264 -0.28 -19.45 -23.46
N ASN A 265 -1.45 -19.10 -24.01
CA ASN A 265 -1.63 -18.90 -25.44
C ASN A 265 -1.67 -17.41 -25.81
N GLU A 266 -1.26 -17.09 -27.04
CA GLU A 266 -1.50 -15.76 -27.60
C GLU A 266 -3.01 -15.45 -27.63
N GLY A 267 -3.38 -14.21 -27.32
CA GLY A 267 -4.77 -13.75 -27.29
C GLY A 267 -5.50 -13.98 -25.94
N ASP A 268 -5.00 -14.86 -25.06
CA ASP A 268 -5.63 -15.14 -23.76
C ASP A 268 -5.15 -14.23 -22.61
N GLY A 269 -4.22 -13.32 -22.86
CA GLY A 269 -3.53 -12.55 -21.84
C GLY A 269 -4.43 -11.69 -20.96
N PHE A 270 -5.49 -11.10 -21.53
CA PHE A 270 -6.42 -10.30 -20.76
C PHE A 270 -7.20 -11.14 -19.72
N LYS A 271 -7.62 -12.34 -20.09
CA LYS A 271 -8.29 -13.27 -19.18
C LYS A 271 -7.34 -13.74 -18.07
N MET A 272 -6.08 -13.99 -18.42
CA MET A 272 -5.06 -14.41 -17.45
C MET A 272 -4.73 -13.31 -16.43
N VAL A 273 -4.57 -12.06 -16.88
CA VAL A 273 -4.26 -10.95 -15.96
C VAL A 273 -5.39 -10.65 -14.98
N LEU A 274 -6.64 -10.82 -15.40
CA LEU A 274 -7.81 -10.65 -14.51
C LEU A 274 -7.77 -11.58 -13.29
N HIS A 275 -7.14 -12.75 -13.41
CA HIS A 275 -6.97 -13.68 -12.29
C HIS A 275 -6.13 -13.08 -11.15
N GLY A 276 -5.09 -12.29 -11.47
CA GLY A 276 -4.27 -11.60 -10.47
C GLY A 276 -4.93 -10.36 -9.86
N LEU A 277 -5.84 -9.70 -10.59
CA LEU A 277 -6.39 -8.41 -10.17
C LEU A 277 -7.33 -8.48 -8.94
N ASN A 278 -8.00 -9.59 -8.67
CA ASN A 278 -8.78 -9.76 -7.44
C ASN A 278 -7.86 -9.94 -6.23
N ALA A 279 -6.76 -10.70 -6.38
CA ALA A 279 -5.72 -10.79 -5.36
C ALA A 279 -5.13 -9.40 -5.06
N GLU A 280 -4.77 -8.63 -6.08
CA GLU A 280 -4.25 -7.27 -5.94
C GLU A 280 -5.19 -6.36 -5.14
N ARG A 281 -6.50 -6.42 -5.38
CA ARG A 281 -7.50 -5.64 -4.62
C ARG A 281 -7.50 -6.01 -3.13
N CYS A 282 -7.41 -7.30 -2.82
CA CYS A 282 -7.32 -7.78 -1.43
C CYS A 282 -6.05 -7.28 -0.74
N LEU A 283 -4.90 -7.42 -1.40
CA LEU A 283 -3.61 -6.99 -0.88
C LEU A 283 -3.60 -5.48 -0.61
N LEU A 284 -4.07 -4.68 -1.57
CA LEU A 284 -4.13 -3.23 -1.43
C LEU A 284 -5.14 -2.79 -0.36
N ALA A 285 -6.23 -3.55 -0.16
CA ALA A 285 -7.13 -3.30 0.96
C ALA A 285 -6.42 -3.52 2.31
N GLY A 286 -5.59 -4.56 2.44
CA GLY A 286 -4.74 -4.78 3.61
C GLY A 286 -3.75 -3.64 3.86
N GLU A 287 -3.06 -3.18 2.81
CA GLU A 287 -2.15 -2.04 2.88
C GLU A 287 -2.85 -0.77 3.36
N ALA A 288 -4.04 -0.49 2.80
CA ALA A 288 -4.84 0.67 3.20
C ALA A 288 -5.25 0.58 4.67
N LEU A 289 -5.70 -0.58 5.15
CA LEU A 289 -6.01 -0.80 6.56
C LEU A 289 -4.80 -0.54 7.45
N GLY A 290 -3.64 -1.12 7.10
CA GLY A 290 -2.40 -0.93 7.86
C GLY A 290 -2.02 0.54 7.99
N LEU A 291 -2.06 1.28 6.89
CA LEU A 291 -1.82 2.73 6.89
C LEU A 291 -2.82 3.48 7.79
N GLY A 292 -4.11 3.15 7.68
CA GLY A 292 -5.16 3.77 8.48
C GLY A 292 -4.97 3.53 9.98
N TYR A 293 -4.62 2.30 10.39
CA TYR A 293 -4.33 1.99 11.80
C TYR A 293 -3.04 2.68 12.28
N ALA A 294 -2.00 2.78 11.45
CA ALA A 294 -0.78 3.53 11.78
C ALA A 294 -1.09 5.01 12.04
N ALA A 295 -1.87 5.65 11.17
CA ALA A 295 -2.29 7.03 11.32
C ALA A 295 -3.15 7.23 12.58
N LEU A 296 -4.15 6.37 12.80
CA LEU A 296 -5.03 6.44 13.95
C LEU A 296 -4.26 6.23 15.27
N LYS A 297 -3.26 5.33 15.30
CA LYS A 297 -2.40 5.09 16.46
C LYS A 297 -1.63 6.36 16.86
N ARG A 298 -1.04 7.06 15.87
CA ARG A 298 -0.33 8.33 16.13
C ARG A 298 -1.26 9.39 16.63
N ALA A 299 -2.42 9.56 15.99
CA ALA A 299 -3.40 10.56 16.41
C ALA A 299 -3.94 10.32 17.82
N THR A 300 -4.21 9.07 18.17
CA THR A 300 -4.70 8.73 19.53
C THR A 300 -3.64 8.93 20.60
N ASN A 301 -2.37 8.63 20.31
CA ASN A 301 -1.26 8.89 21.24
C ASN A 301 -1.08 10.41 21.42
N TYR A 302 -1.01 11.16 20.33
CA TYR A 302 -0.90 12.61 20.38
C TYR A 302 -2.08 13.24 21.16
N ALA A 303 -3.30 12.78 20.92
CA ALA A 303 -4.48 13.28 21.64
C ALA A 303 -4.47 13.02 23.15
N ARG A 304 -3.79 11.96 23.61
CA ARG A 304 -3.61 11.66 25.05
C ARG A 304 -2.54 12.52 25.69
N GLU A 305 -1.52 12.91 24.95
CA GLU A 305 -0.32 13.58 25.48
C GLU A 305 -0.39 15.11 25.32
N ARG A 306 -0.94 15.61 24.21
CA ARG A 306 -1.00 17.03 23.92
C ARG A 306 -1.97 17.74 24.83
N VAL A 307 -1.46 18.66 25.65
CA VAL A 307 -2.23 19.49 26.57
C VAL A 307 -2.49 20.87 25.96
N VAL A 308 -3.77 21.27 25.93
CA VAL A 308 -4.23 22.61 25.53
C VAL A 308 -5.35 22.99 26.48
N PHE A 309 -5.40 24.26 26.96
CA PHE A 309 -6.33 24.71 27.96
C PHE A 309 -6.31 23.85 29.25
N GLY A 310 -5.10 23.43 29.68
CA GLY A 310 -4.88 22.70 30.93
C GLY A 310 -5.29 21.24 30.97
N ARG A 311 -5.68 20.65 29.84
CA ARG A 311 -6.07 19.23 29.73
C ARG A 311 -5.66 18.59 28.38
N PRO A 312 -5.51 17.25 28.33
CA PRO A 312 -5.29 16.56 27.08
C PRO A 312 -6.38 16.87 26.06
N ILE A 313 -5.97 17.12 24.78
CA ILE A 313 -6.95 17.44 23.73
C ILE A 313 -7.92 16.29 23.47
N GLY A 314 -7.53 15.04 23.75
CA GLY A 314 -8.38 13.86 23.66
C GLY A 314 -9.59 13.89 24.62
N MET A 315 -9.65 14.82 25.58
CA MET A 315 -10.84 15.04 26.41
C MET A 315 -11.93 15.86 25.69
N ASN A 316 -11.66 16.41 24.53
CA ASN A 316 -12.63 17.18 23.77
C ASN A 316 -13.39 16.29 22.78
N GLN A 317 -14.71 16.37 22.77
CA GLN A 317 -15.57 15.60 21.84
C GLN A 317 -15.22 15.87 20.37
N GLY A 318 -14.84 17.10 20.02
CA GLY A 318 -14.38 17.47 18.66
C GLY A 318 -13.12 16.71 18.19
N ILE A 319 -12.35 16.11 19.12
CA ILE A 319 -11.21 15.23 18.83
C ILE A 319 -11.63 13.76 18.96
N GLN A 320 -12.37 13.41 20.00
CA GLN A 320 -12.77 12.01 20.26
C GLN A 320 -13.68 11.46 19.14
N HIS A 321 -14.70 12.20 18.71
CA HIS A 321 -15.69 11.71 17.77
C HIS A 321 -15.10 11.37 16.39
N PRO A 322 -14.26 12.23 15.76
CA PRO A 322 -13.60 11.86 14.50
C PRO A 322 -12.69 10.63 14.65
N LEU A 323 -11.93 10.52 15.75
CA LEU A 323 -11.07 9.36 16.00
C LEU A 323 -11.88 8.08 16.20
N ALA A 324 -12.98 8.15 16.97
CA ALA A 324 -13.88 7.00 17.15
C ALA A 324 -14.56 6.58 15.84
N SER A 325 -15.01 7.54 15.02
CA SER A 325 -15.58 7.26 13.70
C SER A 325 -14.56 6.61 12.78
N ALA A 326 -13.32 7.12 12.75
CA ALA A 326 -12.24 6.51 11.95
C ALA A 326 -11.96 5.06 12.39
N TYR A 327 -11.92 4.80 13.70
CA TYR A 327 -11.76 3.46 14.24
C TYR A 327 -12.87 2.51 13.78
N MET A 328 -14.15 2.91 13.92
CA MET A 328 -15.29 2.07 13.54
C MET A 328 -15.28 1.75 12.03
N ASN A 329 -14.94 2.72 11.18
CA ASN A 329 -14.84 2.52 9.74
C ASN A 329 -13.69 1.57 9.38
N LEU A 330 -12.53 1.67 10.03
CA LEU A 330 -11.41 0.74 9.82
C LEU A 330 -11.80 -0.69 10.25
N GLU A 331 -12.45 -0.87 11.39
CA GLU A 331 -12.93 -2.20 11.82
C GLU A 331 -13.93 -2.79 10.85
N ALA A 332 -14.91 -2.02 10.39
CA ALA A 332 -15.88 -2.48 9.39
C ALA A 332 -15.20 -2.87 8.06
N ALA A 333 -14.28 -2.02 7.57
CA ALA A 333 -13.51 -2.29 6.35
C ALA A 333 -12.60 -3.52 6.51
N LYS A 334 -12.02 -3.75 7.70
CA LYS A 334 -11.23 -4.93 8.03
C LYS A 334 -12.06 -6.20 7.88
N HIS A 335 -13.27 -6.24 8.44
CA HIS A 335 -14.15 -7.41 8.30
C HIS A 335 -14.50 -7.69 6.83
N ALA A 336 -14.80 -6.66 6.05
CA ALA A 336 -15.04 -6.81 4.61
C ALA A 336 -13.80 -7.32 3.87
N THR A 337 -12.60 -6.80 4.21
CA THR A 337 -11.34 -7.20 3.59
C THR A 337 -11.04 -8.68 3.83
N TYR A 338 -11.03 -9.12 5.09
CA TYR A 338 -10.70 -10.52 5.39
C TYR A 338 -11.82 -11.50 5.04
N HIS A 339 -13.05 -11.04 4.89
CA HIS A 339 -14.09 -11.83 4.23
C HIS A 339 -13.76 -12.05 2.75
N ALA A 340 -13.39 -10.99 2.03
CA ALA A 340 -13.08 -11.06 0.60
C ALA A 340 -11.84 -11.94 0.32
N THR A 341 -10.79 -11.85 1.16
CA THR A 341 -9.60 -12.69 1.01
C THR A 341 -9.93 -14.18 1.17
N ARG A 342 -10.66 -14.55 2.24
CA ARG A 342 -11.10 -15.94 2.46
C ARG A 342 -12.00 -16.43 1.33
N LEU A 343 -12.89 -15.59 0.80
CA LEU A 343 -13.75 -15.97 -0.33
C LEU A 343 -12.92 -16.21 -1.60
N TYR A 344 -11.91 -15.36 -1.85
CA TYR A 344 -10.96 -15.53 -2.95
C TYR A 344 -10.21 -16.85 -2.82
N ASP A 345 -9.61 -17.15 -1.67
CA ASP A 345 -8.84 -18.38 -1.45
C ASP A 345 -9.71 -19.62 -1.61
N ARG A 346 -10.90 -19.64 -1.02
CA ARG A 346 -11.86 -20.74 -1.18
C ARG A 346 -12.31 -20.95 -2.63
N SER A 347 -12.46 -19.87 -3.41
CA SER A 347 -12.89 -19.98 -4.81
C SER A 347 -11.90 -20.75 -5.70
N ARG A 348 -10.69 -20.98 -5.23
CA ARG A 348 -9.68 -21.78 -5.95
C ARG A 348 -9.99 -23.29 -5.94
N SER A 349 -10.72 -23.78 -4.93
CA SER A 349 -11.08 -25.18 -4.74
C SER A 349 -12.59 -25.43 -4.72
N ASP A 350 -13.42 -24.39 -4.56
CA ASP A 350 -14.88 -24.50 -4.48
C ASP A 350 -15.55 -23.89 -5.72
N PRO A 351 -15.98 -24.70 -6.71
CA PRO A 351 -16.59 -24.21 -7.94
C PRO A 351 -18.00 -23.59 -7.72
N SER A 352 -18.61 -23.75 -6.55
CA SER A 352 -19.88 -23.09 -6.22
C SER A 352 -19.72 -21.59 -6.00
N ILE A 353 -18.49 -21.12 -5.71
CA ILE A 353 -18.17 -19.71 -5.53
C ILE A 353 -17.95 -19.08 -6.90
N THR A 354 -18.87 -18.22 -7.32
CA THR A 354 -18.81 -17.59 -8.65
C THR A 354 -17.75 -16.51 -8.73
N CYS A 355 -17.15 -16.33 -9.91
CA CYS A 355 -16.22 -15.22 -10.18
C CYS A 355 -16.85 -13.85 -9.88
N THR A 356 -18.16 -13.70 -10.10
CA THR A 356 -18.88 -12.47 -9.80
C THR A 356 -18.93 -12.20 -8.29
N ALA A 357 -19.25 -13.22 -7.47
CA ALA A 357 -19.26 -13.07 -6.01
C ALA A 357 -17.89 -12.66 -5.47
N VAL A 358 -16.81 -13.30 -5.94
CA VAL A 358 -15.42 -12.93 -5.60
C VAL A 358 -15.13 -11.51 -6.04
N GLY A 359 -15.50 -11.15 -7.28
CA GLY A 359 -15.28 -9.80 -7.82
C GLY A 359 -15.98 -8.72 -7.00
N VAL A 360 -17.26 -8.94 -6.62
CA VAL A 360 -18.00 -7.99 -5.77
C VAL A 360 -17.35 -7.85 -4.40
N ALA A 361 -16.97 -8.95 -3.75
CA ALA A 361 -16.34 -8.92 -2.43
C ALA A 361 -14.99 -8.18 -2.47
N CYS A 362 -14.09 -8.52 -3.43
CA CYS A 362 -12.77 -7.90 -3.54
C CYS A 362 -12.83 -6.40 -3.88
N ASN A 363 -13.74 -6.01 -4.78
CA ASN A 363 -13.96 -4.59 -5.11
C ASN A 363 -14.51 -3.82 -3.90
N SER A 364 -15.51 -4.37 -3.20
CA SER A 364 -16.09 -3.74 -2.01
C SER A 364 -15.05 -3.58 -0.89
N ALA A 365 -14.25 -4.62 -0.64
CA ALA A 365 -13.18 -4.59 0.36
C ALA A 365 -12.18 -3.47 0.07
N LYS A 366 -11.68 -3.41 -1.17
CA LYS A 366 -10.73 -2.37 -1.62
C LYS A 366 -11.31 -0.97 -1.48
N TYR A 367 -12.54 -0.77 -1.88
CA TYR A 367 -13.22 0.52 -1.76
C TYR A 367 -13.36 0.95 -0.31
N LEU A 368 -13.93 0.09 0.54
CA LEU A 368 -14.16 0.40 1.96
C LEU A 368 -12.84 0.65 2.71
N ALA A 369 -11.81 -0.16 2.49
CA ALA A 369 -10.52 0.02 3.13
C ALA A 369 -9.83 1.33 2.69
N ALA A 370 -9.90 1.67 1.41
CA ALA A 370 -9.33 2.91 0.88
C ALA A 370 -10.01 4.16 1.46
N GLU A 371 -11.37 4.17 1.55
CA GLU A 371 -12.11 5.29 2.12
C GLU A 371 -11.88 5.41 3.64
N ALA A 372 -11.87 4.28 4.36
CA ALA A 372 -11.61 4.27 5.80
C ALA A 372 -10.18 4.76 6.13
N SER A 373 -9.18 4.29 5.36
CA SER A 373 -7.80 4.72 5.50
C SER A 373 -7.62 6.21 5.23
N PHE A 374 -8.21 6.71 4.14
CA PHE A 374 -8.17 8.12 3.81
C PHE A 374 -8.74 8.98 4.94
N LYS A 375 -9.91 8.59 5.47
CA LYS A 375 -10.54 9.31 6.58
C LYS A 375 -9.71 9.25 7.86
N ALA A 376 -9.06 8.12 8.14
CA ALA A 376 -8.17 7.98 9.29
C ALA A 376 -6.93 8.87 9.16
N CYS A 377 -6.30 8.93 7.98
CA CYS A 377 -5.14 9.79 7.71
C CYS A 377 -5.50 11.28 7.79
N GLU A 378 -6.62 11.69 7.18
CA GLU A 378 -7.15 13.06 7.30
C GLU A 378 -7.39 13.43 8.77
N THR A 379 -8.09 12.56 9.51
CA THR A 379 -8.37 12.77 10.92
C THR A 379 -7.08 12.86 11.75
N ALA A 380 -6.06 12.08 11.41
CA ALA A 380 -4.77 12.15 12.10
C ALA A 380 -4.10 13.50 11.89
N VAL A 381 -4.01 13.99 10.65
CA VAL A 381 -3.45 15.33 10.36
C VAL A 381 -4.20 16.42 11.11
N LEU A 382 -5.53 16.43 11.03
CA LEU A 382 -6.35 17.44 11.69
C LEU A 382 -6.26 17.38 13.23
N SER A 383 -6.16 16.18 13.82
CA SER A 383 -6.02 16.01 15.27
C SER A 383 -4.67 16.52 15.81
N HIS A 384 -3.63 16.51 15.00
CA HIS A 384 -2.32 17.10 15.33
C HIS A 384 -2.28 18.61 15.12
N GLY A 385 -3.24 19.20 14.40
CA GLY A 385 -3.22 20.62 14.06
C GLY A 385 -1.98 20.97 13.22
N GLY A 386 -1.29 22.07 13.54
CA GLY A 386 -0.06 22.47 12.82
C GLY A 386 1.03 21.39 12.81
N MET A 387 1.13 20.60 13.88
CA MET A 387 2.10 19.48 13.95
C MET A 387 1.73 18.32 13.02
N GLY A 388 0.49 18.21 12.56
CA GLY A 388 0.10 17.24 11.53
C GLY A 388 0.63 17.59 10.12
N TYR A 389 1.10 18.82 9.93
CA TYR A 389 1.72 19.29 8.70
C TYR A 389 3.26 19.20 8.74
N ALA A 390 3.83 18.92 9.93
CA ALA A 390 5.26 18.74 10.15
C ALA A 390 5.68 17.28 9.86
N GLN A 391 6.82 17.10 9.21
CA GLN A 391 7.35 15.79 8.81
C GLN A 391 7.65 14.89 10.02
N GLU A 392 8.10 15.45 11.13
CA GLU A 392 8.51 14.72 12.34
C GLU A 392 7.42 13.84 12.97
N TYR A 393 6.13 14.12 12.69
CA TYR A 393 5.00 13.32 13.17
C TYR A 393 4.57 12.23 12.19
N HIS A 394 5.12 12.19 10.98
CA HIS A 394 4.88 11.19 9.92
C HIS A 394 3.43 11.10 9.40
N VAL A 395 2.45 11.74 10.03
CA VAL A 395 1.04 11.69 9.60
C VAL A 395 0.82 12.39 8.27
N GLU A 396 1.64 13.40 7.94
CA GLU A 396 1.61 14.05 6.63
C GLU A 396 2.05 13.09 5.51
N ARG A 397 3.06 12.22 5.77
CA ARG A 397 3.50 11.19 4.83
C ARG A 397 2.40 10.17 4.58
N TYR A 398 1.71 9.73 5.63
CA TYR A 398 0.57 8.82 5.50
C TYR A 398 -0.58 9.46 4.73
N MET A 399 -0.84 10.76 4.93
CA MET A 399 -1.84 11.50 4.15
C MET A 399 -1.50 11.56 2.67
N ARG A 400 -0.23 11.73 2.30
CA ARG A 400 0.20 11.70 0.89
C ARG A 400 0.04 10.31 0.26
N GLU A 401 0.28 9.25 1.02
CA GLU A 401 0.21 7.87 0.55
C GLU A 401 -1.22 7.33 0.44
N CYS A 402 -2.16 7.77 1.30
CA CYS A 402 -3.52 7.24 1.33
C CYS A 402 -4.37 7.51 0.08
N PHE A 403 -3.87 8.32 -0.85
CA PHE A 403 -4.51 8.52 -2.16
C PHE A 403 -4.34 7.30 -3.08
N VAL A 404 -3.22 6.57 -2.98
CA VAL A 404 -2.92 5.43 -3.87
C VAL A 404 -4.05 4.39 -3.86
N PRO A 405 -4.53 3.89 -2.71
CA PRO A 405 -5.62 2.91 -2.69
C PRO A 405 -6.96 3.42 -3.25
N ARG A 406 -7.16 4.73 -3.37
CA ARG A 406 -8.38 5.30 -3.98
C ARG A 406 -8.30 5.36 -5.50
N ILE A 407 -7.10 5.34 -6.07
CA ILE A 407 -6.82 5.49 -7.51
C ILE A 407 -6.54 4.13 -8.16
N ALA A 408 -5.65 3.32 -7.57
CA ALA A 408 -5.15 2.08 -8.13
C ALA A 408 -5.70 0.84 -7.37
N PRO A 409 -5.69 -0.36 -7.97
CA PRO A 409 -5.47 -0.68 -9.39
C PRO A 409 -6.66 -0.27 -10.27
N VAL A 410 -7.82 -0.01 -9.64
CA VAL A 410 -9.06 0.43 -10.28
C VAL A 410 -9.61 1.62 -9.49
N SER A 411 -10.07 2.66 -10.17
CA SER A 411 -10.62 3.82 -9.49
C SER A 411 -11.87 3.46 -8.68
N ARG A 412 -12.13 4.25 -7.64
CA ARG A 412 -13.32 4.09 -6.78
C ARG A 412 -14.63 4.14 -7.59
N GLU A 413 -14.69 4.97 -8.61
CA GLU A 413 -15.87 5.15 -9.46
C GLU A 413 -16.14 3.89 -10.29
N MET A 414 -15.11 3.27 -10.86
CA MET A 414 -15.24 2.01 -11.58
C MET A 414 -15.64 0.84 -10.68
N ILE A 415 -15.20 0.85 -9.42
CA ILE A 415 -15.68 -0.12 -8.43
C ILE A 415 -17.17 0.05 -8.18
N LEU A 416 -17.63 1.29 -7.97
CA LEU A 416 -19.06 1.58 -7.77
C LEU A 416 -19.89 1.16 -8.99
N ASN A 417 -19.40 1.42 -10.21
CA ASN A 417 -20.05 0.95 -11.43
C ASN A 417 -20.15 -0.59 -11.46
N PHE A 418 -19.06 -1.28 -11.14
CA PHE A 418 -19.04 -2.75 -11.11
C PHE A 418 -20.02 -3.32 -10.07
N VAL A 419 -20.05 -2.77 -8.87
CA VAL A 419 -20.97 -3.20 -7.79
C VAL A 419 -22.41 -2.87 -8.17
N GLY A 420 -22.68 -1.70 -8.73
CA GLY A 420 -23.99 -1.32 -9.24
C GLY A 420 -24.52 -2.31 -10.27
N GLU A 421 -23.70 -2.68 -11.24
CA GLU A 421 -24.07 -3.65 -12.27
C GLU A 421 -24.21 -5.09 -11.70
N LYS A 422 -23.17 -5.56 -10.98
CA LYS A 422 -23.07 -6.99 -10.65
C LYS A 422 -23.80 -7.40 -9.37
N ALA A 423 -23.94 -6.50 -8.39
CA ALA A 423 -24.63 -6.79 -7.14
C ALA A 423 -26.06 -6.26 -7.11
N LEU A 424 -26.32 -5.09 -7.70
CA LEU A 424 -27.63 -4.45 -7.68
C LEU A 424 -28.46 -4.71 -8.97
N GLY A 425 -27.87 -5.32 -10.00
CA GLY A 425 -28.53 -5.60 -11.27
C GLY A 425 -28.86 -4.35 -12.09
N LEU A 426 -28.18 -3.21 -11.83
CA LEU A 426 -28.40 -1.99 -12.58
C LEU A 426 -27.82 -2.09 -14.00
N PRO A 427 -28.37 -1.36 -14.98
CA PRO A 427 -27.80 -1.29 -16.32
C PRO A 427 -26.34 -0.83 -16.31
N LYS A 428 -25.56 -1.36 -17.24
CA LYS A 428 -24.17 -0.93 -17.43
C LYS A 428 -24.11 0.57 -17.74
N SER A 429 -23.23 1.31 -17.04
CA SER A 429 -23.17 2.77 -17.09
C SER A 429 -22.16 3.32 -18.12
N TYR A 430 -21.41 2.46 -18.83
CA TYR A 430 -20.36 2.86 -19.79
C TYR A 430 -20.18 1.83 -20.90
#